data_61f16bcc7b2dc18d40df125a15ddab8c
#
_entry.id   61f16bcc7b2dc18d40df125a15ddab8c
#
_cell.length_a   1.000
_cell.length_b   1.000
_cell.length_c   1.000
_cell.angle_alpha   90.00
_cell.angle_beta   90.00
_cell.angle_gamma   90.00
#
_symmetry.space_group_name_H-M   'P 1'
#
loop_
_entity.id
_entity.type
_entity.pdbx_description
1 polymer ?
#
loop_
_entity_poly.entity_id
_entity_poly.type
_entity_poly.pdbx_seq_one_letter_code
_entity_poly.pdbx_strand_id
1 'polypeptide(L)'
;MSSIYEKYGLKQVINASGRMTILGVSTPSADVVETVNYGLNHYFEMKDLVNKTGAYIANLLGCEDAVVVSCASAGIAQSVAAVIVKDDDWLLENLHATPLIVPHDIVVPKGHNVNFGAPVGTMVAMGGGRLVEAGWANECSADQLSAAITPQTAAIMYIKSHHCVQKSHLSVEQAAVVARKHGVPLIVDAAAEEDLQCYYQYGADLVIYSGAKAIEGPTSGLVMGRKQYVEWVKRQSMGIGRAMKVGKEGILGLTQAIENYLVNEKVSGAQMVEKMTPFINSLNSLNGITSRVVWDAAGRDIARTEIHFDEAVIGHTTGELVQALKTGVIAIYFRGYKANEGIVEVDVRSVSPEQLNTIYLCINALLAGEK
;
A
#
# COMPACT_ATOMS: atom_id res chain seq x y z
N MET A 1 12.35 33.00 -1.90
CA MET A 1 12.98 31.81 -2.49
C MET A 1 11.99 31.22 -3.47
N SER A 2 12.41 30.84 -4.68
CA SER A 2 11.56 30.13 -5.63
C SER A 2 11.07 28.82 -5.01
N SER A 3 9.85 28.39 -5.32
CA SER A 3 9.33 27.12 -4.86
C SER A 3 10.17 25.97 -5.42
N ILE A 4 10.12 24.78 -4.79
CA ILE A 4 10.78 23.57 -5.32
C ILE A 4 10.23 23.22 -6.71
N TYR A 5 8.94 23.45 -6.94
CA TYR A 5 8.33 23.26 -8.25
C TYR A 5 8.97 24.12 -9.32
N GLU A 6 9.12 25.43 -9.07
CA GLU A 6 9.81 26.36 -9.98
C GLU A 6 11.28 25.99 -10.17
N LYS A 7 11.99 25.68 -9.08
CA LYS A 7 13.41 25.35 -9.12
C LYS A 7 13.73 24.16 -10.01
N TYR A 8 12.88 23.14 -10.02
CA TYR A 8 13.09 21.89 -10.76
C TYR A 8 12.19 21.74 -11.99
N GLY A 9 11.38 22.75 -12.31
CA GLY A 9 10.42 22.69 -13.43
C GLY A 9 9.35 21.62 -13.26
N LEU A 10 8.93 21.33 -12.02
CA LEU A 10 7.92 20.34 -11.70
C LEU A 10 6.52 20.97 -11.75
N LYS A 11 5.53 20.20 -12.15
CA LYS A 11 4.13 20.60 -12.04
C LYS A 11 3.64 20.48 -10.60
N GLN A 12 2.82 21.44 -10.17
CA GLN A 12 1.99 21.23 -8.98
C GLN A 12 0.91 20.18 -9.27
N VAL A 13 0.61 19.36 -8.29
CA VAL A 13 -0.37 18.27 -8.43
C VAL A 13 -1.44 18.37 -7.35
N ILE A 14 -2.71 18.29 -7.77
CA ILE A 14 -3.83 18.02 -6.87
C ILE A 14 -4.23 16.56 -7.05
N ASN A 15 -4.04 15.77 -6.00
CA ASN A 15 -4.37 14.36 -6.00
C ASN A 15 -5.79 14.12 -5.48
N ALA A 16 -6.76 14.13 -6.37
CA ALA A 16 -8.15 13.77 -6.10
C ALA A 16 -8.49 12.31 -6.49
N SER A 17 -7.46 11.49 -6.75
CA SER A 17 -7.60 10.08 -7.10
C SER A 17 -7.45 9.14 -5.90
N GLY A 18 -6.89 9.63 -4.78
CA GLY A 18 -6.56 8.83 -3.61
C GLY A 18 -5.11 8.33 -3.59
N ARG A 19 -4.83 7.24 -2.89
CA ARG A 19 -3.47 6.74 -2.64
C ARG A 19 -2.87 6.07 -3.88
N MET A 20 -2.19 6.83 -4.73
CA MET A 20 -1.57 6.36 -5.98
C MET A 20 -0.04 6.42 -5.92
N THR A 21 0.63 5.33 -6.23
CA THR A 21 2.10 5.26 -6.25
C THR A 21 2.72 6.27 -7.21
N ILE A 22 2.11 6.52 -8.37
CA ILE A 22 2.59 7.49 -9.36
C ILE A 22 2.57 8.95 -8.86
N LEU A 23 1.85 9.23 -7.76
CA LEU A 23 1.75 10.55 -7.14
C LEU A 23 2.43 10.61 -5.76
N GLY A 24 3.23 9.60 -5.41
CA GLY A 24 3.91 9.53 -4.12
C GLY A 24 3.07 8.97 -2.97
N VAL A 25 1.92 8.38 -3.27
CA VAL A 25 0.99 7.65 -2.38
C VAL A 25 0.21 8.54 -1.42
N SER A 26 0.87 9.18 -0.45
CA SER A 26 0.26 10.04 0.58
C SER A 26 1.22 11.16 1.00
N THR A 27 0.69 12.11 1.74
CA THR A 27 1.46 13.19 2.39
C THR A 27 1.39 12.98 3.89
N PRO A 28 2.51 12.67 4.57
CA PRO A 28 2.54 12.52 6.03
C PRO A 28 2.11 13.79 6.78
N SER A 29 1.60 13.61 8.00
CA SER A 29 1.27 14.71 8.90
C SER A 29 2.50 15.49 9.38
N ALA A 30 2.30 16.70 9.91
CA ALA A 30 3.39 17.60 10.29
C ALA A 30 4.32 16.99 11.35
N ASP A 31 3.81 16.29 12.34
CA ASP A 31 4.57 15.62 13.39
C ASP A 31 5.39 14.42 12.88
N VAL A 32 4.87 13.69 11.89
CA VAL A 32 5.65 12.65 11.18
C VAL A 32 6.80 13.30 10.41
N VAL A 33 6.56 14.43 9.73
CA VAL A 33 7.60 15.19 9.02
C VAL A 33 8.66 15.72 9.99
N GLU A 34 8.26 16.23 11.15
CA GLU A 34 9.18 16.68 12.21
C GLU A 34 10.03 15.51 12.73
N THR A 35 9.43 14.34 12.94
CA THR A 35 10.14 13.14 13.37
C THR A 35 11.14 12.65 12.32
N VAL A 36 10.78 12.69 11.04
CA VAL A 36 11.70 12.41 9.92
C VAL A 36 12.88 13.41 9.93
N ASN A 37 12.59 14.70 10.09
CA ASN A 37 13.62 15.73 10.20
C ASN A 37 14.55 15.52 11.40
N TYR A 38 14.00 15.13 12.55
CA TYR A 38 14.79 14.76 13.72
C TYR A 38 15.73 13.59 13.39
N GLY A 39 15.22 12.55 12.74
CA GLY A 39 16.01 11.38 12.31
C GLY A 39 17.15 11.76 11.38
N LEU A 40 16.95 12.69 10.44
CA LEU A 40 17.98 13.16 9.53
C LEU A 40 19.11 13.90 10.26
N ASN A 41 18.80 14.66 11.28
CA ASN A 41 19.75 15.53 11.99
C ASN A 41 20.51 14.85 13.14
N HIS A 42 20.19 13.58 13.49
CA HIS A 42 20.82 12.89 14.62
C HIS A 42 21.42 11.55 14.22
N TYR A 43 22.41 11.10 14.98
CA TYR A 43 23.01 9.77 14.85
C TYR A 43 22.37 8.78 15.83
N PHE A 44 22.30 7.51 15.42
CA PHE A 44 21.79 6.40 16.23
C PHE A 44 22.65 5.17 16.00
N GLU A 45 22.80 4.34 17.02
CA GLU A 45 23.24 2.97 16.81
C GLU A 45 22.14 2.21 16.06
N MET A 46 22.36 1.91 14.79
CA MET A 46 21.32 1.37 13.92
C MET A 46 20.71 0.07 14.41
N LYS A 47 21.52 -0.82 15.01
CA LYS A 47 21.01 -2.07 15.60
C LYS A 47 20.06 -1.80 16.76
N ASP A 48 20.39 -0.83 17.60
CA ASP A 48 19.58 -0.43 18.74
C ASP A 48 18.28 0.24 18.28
N LEU A 49 18.37 1.17 17.32
CA LEU A 49 17.21 1.81 16.72
C LEU A 49 16.22 0.79 16.13
N VAL A 50 16.69 -0.12 15.28
CA VAL A 50 15.83 -1.15 14.65
C VAL A 50 15.17 -2.04 15.71
N ASN A 51 15.90 -2.48 16.72
CA ASN A 51 15.35 -3.39 17.72
C ASN A 51 14.36 -2.68 18.66
N LYS A 52 14.67 -1.47 19.11
CA LYS A 52 13.79 -0.73 20.04
C LYS A 52 12.53 -0.20 19.39
N THR A 53 12.63 0.34 18.19
CA THR A 53 11.44 0.74 17.43
C THR A 53 10.60 -0.46 17.01
N GLY A 54 11.23 -1.58 16.64
CA GLY A 54 10.52 -2.83 16.36
C GLY A 54 9.74 -3.34 17.57
N ALA A 55 10.36 -3.41 18.73
CA ALA A 55 9.69 -3.80 19.98
C ALA A 55 8.56 -2.83 20.38
N TYR A 56 8.78 -1.52 20.18
CA TYR A 56 7.76 -0.50 20.43
C TYR A 56 6.54 -0.68 19.53
N ILE A 57 6.74 -0.83 18.21
CA ILE A 57 5.67 -1.10 17.24
C ILE A 57 4.95 -2.41 17.59
N ALA A 58 5.69 -3.46 17.92
CA ALA A 58 5.12 -4.75 18.29
C ALA A 58 4.19 -4.64 19.51
N ASN A 59 4.59 -3.88 20.52
CA ASN A 59 3.74 -3.60 21.69
C ASN A 59 2.45 -2.84 21.31
N LEU A 60 2.54 -1.84 20.44
CA LEU A 60 1.38 -1.09 19.96
C LEU A 60 0.39 -1.97 19.17
N LEU A 61 0.90 -2.91 18.38
CA LEU A 61 0.09 -3.74 17.47
C LEU A 61 -0.28 -5.10 18.08
N GLY A 62 0.25 -5.46 19.25
CA GLY A 62 -0.07 -6.71 19.94
C GLY A 62 0.54 -7.94 19.25
N CYS A 63 1.73 -7.81 18.64
CA CYS A 63 2.50 -8.92 18.08
C CYS A 63 3.81 -9.15 18.87
N GLU A 64 4.59 -10.18 18.51
CA GLU A 64 5.81 -10.53 19.24
C GLU A 64 7.00 -9.63 18.88
N ASP A 65 7.14 -9.25 17.60
CA ASP A 65 8.22 -8.38 17.12
C ASP A 65 7.82 -7.71 15.79
N ALA A 66 8.55 -6.64 15.43
CA ALA A 66 8.36 -5.92 14.18
C ALA A 66 9.68 -5.35 13.66
N VAL A 67 9.72 -5.06 12.36
CA VAL A 67 10.84 -4.38 11.71
C VAL A 67 10.36 -3.48 10.59
N VAL A 68 10.92 -2.27 10.54
CA VAL A 68 10.69 -1.33 9.43
C VAL A 68 11.63 -1.69 8.27
N VAL A 69 11.07 -1.74 7.07
CA VAL A 69 11.77 -1.99 5.80
C VAL A 69 11.54 -0.83 4.83
N SER A 70 12.27 -0.78 3.72
CA SER A 70 12.20 0.36 2.80
C SER A 70 10.87 0.50 2.03
N CYS A 71 10.14 -0.59 1.83
CA CYS A 71 8.78 -0.63 1.28
C CYS A 71 8.16 -2.02 1.48
N ALA A 72 6.86 -2.16 1.27
CA ALA A 72 6.19 -3.47 1.37
C ALA A 72 6.79 -4.51 0.41
N SER A 73 7.15 -4.13 -0.82
CA SER A 73 7.79 -5.04 -1.78
C SER A 73 9.12 -5.57 -1.29
N ALA A 74 9.94 -4.71 -0.64
CA ALA A 74 11.17 -5.13 0.04
C ALA A 74 10.85 -6.06 1.23
N GLY A 75 9.75 -5.80 1.94
CA GLY A 75 9.24 -6.68 3.00
C GLY A 75 8.91 -8.08 2.48
N ILE A 76 8.27 -8.19 1.30
CA ILE A 76 8.01 -9.48 0.65
C ILE A 76 9.33 -10.22 0.37
N ALA A 77 10.26 -9.58 -0.35
CA ALA A 77 11.53 -10.20 -0.72
C ALA A 77 12.35 -10.62 0.51
N GLN A 78 12.43 -9.75 1.54
CA GLN A 78 13.15 -10.06 2.78
C GLN A 78 12.46 -11.15 3.61
N SER A 79 11.12 -11.19 3.64
CA SER A 79 10.37 -12.25 4.34
C SER A 79 10.56 -13.61 3.66
N VAL A 80 10.56 -13.65 2.33
CA VAL A 80 10.84 -14.86 1.55
C VAL A 80 12.27 -15.34 1.82
N ALA A 81 13.26 -14.45 1.73
CA ALA A 81 14.64 -14.80 2.04
C ALA A 81 14.80 -15.29 3.49
N ALA A 82 14.11 -14.65 4.43
CA ALA A 82 14.16 -14.99 5.85
C ALA A 82 13.71 -16.43 6.12
N VAL A 83 12.61 -16.87 5.54
CA VAL A 83 12.08 -18.24 5.76
C VAL A 83 12.89 -19.31 5.03
N ILE A 84 13.67 -18.94 4.01
CA ILE A 84 14.59 -19.83 3.29
C ILE A 84 15.93 -19.95 4.04
N VAL A 85 16.53 -18.81 4.38
CA VAL A 85 17.86 -18.69 4.99
C VAL A 85 17.84 -19.09 6.47
N LYS A 86 16.82 -18.69 7.23
CA LYS A 86 16.71 -18.93 8.69
C LYS A 86 17.97 -18.45 9.42
N ASP A 87 18.66 -19.37 10.11
CA ASP A 87 19.86 -19.10 10.89
C ASP A 87 21.16 -19.46 10.16
N ASP A 88 21.10 -19.86 8.89
CA ASP A 88 22.26 -20.25 8.08
C ASP A 88 23.03 -19.00 7.61
N ASP A 89 24.21 -18.75 8.17
CA ASP A 89 25.07 -17.61 7.82
C ASP A 89 25.67 -17.74 6.42
N TRP A 90 26.02 -18.97 6.01
CA TRP A 90 26.56 -19.17 4.68
C TRP A 90 25.49 -18.88 3.60
N LEU A 91 24.29 -19.38 3.81
CA LEU A 91 23.18 -19.16 2.88
C LEU A 91 22.74 -17.68 2.86
N LEU A 92 22.83 -16.99 4.00
CA LEU A 92 22.57 -15.55 4.09
C LEU A 92 23.43 -14.75 3.11
N GLU A 93 24.71 -15.08 3.00
CA GLU A 93 25.67 -14.41 2.13
C GLU A 93 25.61 -14.91 0.67
N ASN A 94 25.19 -16.17 0.46
CA ASN A 94 25.28 -16.86 -0.82
C ASN A 94 23.92 -17.22 -1.45
N LEU A 95 22.82 -16.65 -0.99
CA LEU A 95 21.47 -16.93 -1.49
C LEU A 95 21.33 -16.77 -3.02
N HIS A 96 22.13 -15.88 -3.61
CA HIS A 96 22.13 -15.56 -5.04
C HIS A 96 23.04 -16.45 -5.90
N ALA A 97 23.96 -17.20 -5.29
CA ALA A 97 25.13 -17.74 -5.98
C ALA A 97 24.97 -19.21 -6.40
N THR A 98 24.03 -19.94 -5.83
CA THR A 98 23.93 -21.40 -6.03
C THR A 98 22.48 -21.84 -6.23
N PRO A 99 22.24 -22.94 -6.98
CA PRO A 99 20.94 -23.60 -6.94
C PRO A 99 20.62 -24.00 -5.51
N LEU A 100 19.45 -23.57 -5.02
CA LEU A 100 19.04 -23.82 -3.64
C LEU A 100 18.73 -25.30 -3.45
N ILE A 101 19.40 -25.92 -2.50
CA ILE A 101 19.16 -27.32 -2.06
C ILE A 101 18.22 -27.38 -0.86
N VAL A 102 17.88 -26.23 -0.29
CA VAL A 102 16.92 -26.09 0.84
C VAL A 102 15.51 -25.82 0.31
N PRO A 103 14.47 -26.07 1.12
CA PRO A 103 13.10 -25.69 0.75
C PRO A 103 13.01 -24.19 0.42
N HIS A 104 12.50 -23.86 -0.77
CA HIS A 104 12.39 -22.49 -1.26
C HIS A 104 11.14 -22.22 -2.08
N ASP A 105 10.20 -23.18 -2.13
CA ASP A 105 8.90 -22.95 -2.76
C ASP A 105 8.03 -22.07 -1.90
N ILE A 106 7.44 -21.04 -2.51
CA ILE A 106 6.46 -20.17 -1.90
C ILE A 106 5.11 -20.46 -2.55
N VAL A 107 4.24 -21.13 -1.80
CA VAL A 107 2.92 -21.54 -2.29
C VAL A 107 1.95 -20.36 -2.17
N VAL A 108 1.33 -19.97 -3.28
CA VAL A 108 0.45 -18.81 -3.40
C VAL A 108 -0.86 -19.25 -4.06
N PRO A 109 -2.05 -18.87 -3.56
CA PRO A 109 -3.29 -19.07 -4.32
C PRO A 109 -3.16 -18.43 -5.70
N LYS A 110 -3.52 -19.14 -6.77
CA LYS A 110 -3.31 -18.66 -8.15
C LYS A 110 -3.96 -17.31 -8.43
N GLY A 111 -5.14 -17.05 -7.88
CA GLY A 111 -5.82 -15.77 -7.97
C GLY A 111 -5.12 -14.61 -7.21
N HIS A 112 -4.07 -14.91 -6.45
CA HIS A 112 -3.22 -13.93 -5.75
C HIS A 112 -1.89 -13.67 -6.50
N ASN A 113 -1.59 -14.40 -7.57
CA ASN A 113 -0.43 -14.09 -8.43
C ASN A 113 -0.74 -12.89 -9.32
N VAL A 114 -0.60 -11.70 -8.77
CA VAL A 114 -1.01 -10.43 -9.37
C VAL A 114 0.16 -9.53 -9.70
N ASN A 115 -0.11 -8.53 -10.56
CA ASN A 115 0.78 -7.41 -10.83
C ASN A 115 0.23 -6.17 -10.12
N PHE A 116 0.97 -5.63 -9.16
CA PHE A 116 0.63 -4.42 -8.39
C PHE A 116 1.49 -3.20 -8.80
N GLY A 117 2.03 -3.21 -10.03
CA GLY A 117 3.06 -2.30 -10.54
C GLY A 117 4.37 -3.04 -10.83
N ALA A 118 4.52 -4.23 -10.23
CA ALA A 118 5.48 -5.28 -10.57
C ALA A 118 4.81 -6.64 -10.27
N PRO A 119 5.16 -7.73 -10.96
CA PRO A 119 4.66 -9.05 -10.65
C PRO A 119 5.10 -9.50 -9.25
N VAL A 120 4.19 -10.05 -8.44
CA VAL A 120 4.56 -10.58 -7.11
C VAL A 120 5.65 -11.65 -7.19
N GLY A 121 5.63 -12.46 -8.24
CA GLY A 121 6.66 -13.48 -8.49
C GLY A 121 8.08 -12.90 -8.58
N THR A 122 8.24 -11.65 -9.04
CA THR A 122 9.53 -10.96 -9.03
C THR A 122 10.05 -10.75 -7.61
N MET A 123 9.18 -10.32 -6.69
CA MET A 123 9.58 -10.11 -5.28
C MET A 123 9.92 -11.44 -4.60
N VAL A 124 9.15 -12.50 -4.90
CA VAL A 124 9.43 -13.86 -4.42
C VAL A 124 10.79 -14.33 -4.94
N ALA A 125 11.06 -14.17 -6.23
CA ALA A 125 12.34 -14.57 -6.85
C ALA A 125 13.53 -13.77 -6.31
N MET A 126 13.39 -12.47 -6.05
CA MET A 126 14.41 -11.64 -5.40
C MET A 126 14.76 -12.15 -4.00
N GLY A 127 13.82 -12.75 -3.29
CA GLY A 127 14.04 -13.42 -2.00
C GLY A 127 14.60 -14.84 -2.12
N GLY A 128 14.94 -15.31 -3.33
CA GLY A 128 15.40 -16.67 -3.58
C GLY A 128 14.29 -17.71 -3.64
N GLY A 129 13.03 -17.30 -3.55
CA GLY A 129 11.88 -18.19 -3.61
C GLY A 129 11.47 -18.56 -5.04
N ARG A 130 10.91 -19.76 -5.19
CA ARG A 130 10.18 -20.18 -6.39
C ARG A 130 8.69 -20.08 -6.11
N LEU A 131 7.96 -19.29 -6.89
CA LEU A 131 6.50 -19.18 -6.75
C LEU A 131 5.83 -20.45 -7.26
N VAL A 132 4.96 -21.04 -6.44
CA VAL A 132 4.14 -22.22 -6.75
C VAL A 132 2.67 -21.86 -6.60
N GLU A 133 1.92 -21.96 -7.68
CA GLU A 133 0.49 -21.63 -7.68
C GLU A 133 -0.36 -22.78 -7.13
N ALA A 134 -1.32 -22.47 -6.24
CA ALA A 134 -2.31 -23.40 -5.72
C ALA A 134 -3.72 -23.04 -6.19
N GLY A 135 -4.54 -24.06 -6.49
CA GLY A 135 -5.91 -23.87 -6.96
C GLY A 135 -6.00 -23.29 -8.38
N TRP A 136 -7.06 -22.54 -8.63
CA TRP A 136 -7.38 -21.93 -9.92
C TRP A 136 -7.38 -20.41 -9.81
N ALA A 137 -7.41 -19.71 -10.94
CA ALA A 137 -7.43 -18.25 -10.96
C ALA A 137 -8.62 -17.64 -10.19
N ASN A 138 -9.77 -18.32 -10.21
CA ASN A 138 -11.02 -17.87 -9.60
C ASN A 138 -11.43 -18.65 -8.35
N GLU A 139 -10.63 -19.63 -7.91
CA GLU A 139 -10.98 -20.50 -6.80
C GLU A 139 -9.73 -21.11 -6.16
N CYS A 140 -9.65 -21.06 -4.84
CA CYS A 140 -8.65 -21.81 -4.08
C CYS A 140 -9.25 -22.22 -2.73
N SER A 141 -9.47 -23.51 -2.52
CA SER A 141 -9.91 -24.08 -1.24
C SER A 141 -8.71 -24.42 -0.34
N ALA A 142 -8.98 -24.68 0.94
CA ALA A 142 -7.97 -25.14 1.89
C ALA A 142 -7.34 -26.48 1.45
N ASP A 143 -8.12 -27.39 0.84
CA ASP A 143 -7.61 -28.66 0.33
C ASP A 143 -6.70 -28.48 -0.90
N GLN A 144 -7.06 -27.57 -1.81
CA GLN A 144 -6.22 -27.23 -2.96
C GLN A 144 -4.90 -26.57 -2.51
N LEU A 145 -4.95 -25.66 -1.53
CA LEU A 145 -3.75 -25.08 -0.94
C LEU A 145 -2.89 -26.16 -0.27
N SER A 146 -3.50 -27.04 0.52
CA SER A 146 -2.81 -28.14 1.22
C SER A 146 -2.14 -29.11 0.23
N ALA A 147 -2.79 -29.43 -0.90
CA ALA A 147 -2.28 -30.34 -1.93
C ALA A 147 -1.05 -29.76 -2.68
N ALA A 148 -0.88 -28.46 -2.71
CA ALA A 148 0.27 -27.80 -3.35
C ALA A 148 1.53 -27.78 -2.47
N ILE A 149 1.41 -28.12 -1.18
CA ILE A 149 2.53 -28.12 -0.24
C ILE A 149 3.33 -29.39 -0.39
N THR A 150 4.64 -29.27 -0.52
CA THR A 150 5.61 -30.34 -0.68
C THR A 150 6.75 -30.18 0.32
N PRO A 151 7.68 -31.14 0.44
CA PRO A 151 8.90 -30.96 1.23
C PRO A 151 9.79 -29.80 0.79
N GLN A 152 9.59 -29.26 -0.41
CA GLN A 152 10.32 -28.09 -0.92
C GLN A 152 9.64 -26.76 -0.54
N THR A 153 8.48 -26.79 0.11
CA THR A 153 7.76 -25.58 0.51
C THR A 153 8.42 -24.92 1.71
N ALA A 154 8.87 -23.68 1.54
CA ALA A 154 9.41 -22.85 2.60
C ALA A 154 8.34 -22.03 3.34
N ALA A 155 7.30 -21.60 2.62
CA ALA A 155 6.20 -20.82 3.20
C ALA A 155 4.94 -20.87 2.32
N ILE A 156 3.80 -20.52 2.91
CA ILE A 156 2.61 -20.06 2.19
C ILE A 156 2.63 -18.53 2.18
N MET A 157 2.28 -17.92 1.04
CA MET A 157 2.05 -16.47 0.95
C MET A 157 0.60 -16.21 0.54
N TYR A 158 -0.09 -15.40 1.33
CA TYR A 158 -1.44 -14.93 1.07
C TYR A 158 -1.41 -13.43 0.80
N ILE A 159 -2.01 -12.98 -0.32
CA ILE A 159 -2.02 -11.57 -0.67
C ILE A 159 -3.43 -11.01 -0.49
N LYS A 160 -3.58 -10.07 0.43
CA LYS A 160 -4.81 -9.34 0.67
C LYS A 160 -4.76 -8.01 -0.08
N SER A 161 -5.42 -7.98 -1.22
CA SER A 161 -5.42 -6.82 -2.11
C SER A 161 -6.67 -6.79 -2.98
N HIS A 162 -7.12 -5.60 -3.35
CA HIS A 162 -8.17 -5.41 -4.34
C HIS A 162 -7.78 -5.86 -5.77
N HIS A 163 -6.50 -6.11 -6.02
CA HIS A 163 -6.04 -6.69 -7.28
C HIS A 163 -6.26 -8.21 -7.34
N CYS A 164 -6.43 -8.87 -6.20
CA CYS A 164 -6.59 -10.30 -6.10
C CYS A 164 -8.05 -10.72 -6.28
N VAL A 165 -8.26 -11.93 -6.80
CA VAL A 165 -9.57 -12.56 -6.75
C VAL A 165 -9.86 -12.97 -5.31
N GLN A 166 -10.95 -12.47 -4.74
CA GLN A 166 -11.36 -12.76 -3.37
C GLN A 166 -12.51 -13.77 -3.30
N LYS A 167 -13.36 -13.80 -4.33
CA LYS A 167 -14.51 -14.70 -4.39
C LYS A 167 -14.04 -16.15 -4.53
N SER A 168 -14.63 -17.06 -3.78
CA SER A 168 -14.34 -18.50 -3.79
C SER A 168 -12.88 -18.85 -3.42
N HIS A 169 -12.22 -17.97 -2.68
CA HIS A 169 -10.91 -18.23 -2.09
C HIS A 169 -11.02 -18.46 -0.59
N LEU A 170 -10.13 -19.32 -0.07
CA LEU A 170 -10.01 -19.55 1.37
C LEU A 170 -9.70 -18.22 2.09
N SER A 171 -10.11 -18.12 3.36
CA SER A 171 -9.76 -16.97 4.20
C SER A 171 -8.32 -17.07 4.73
N VAL A 172 -7.82 -15.95 5.33
CA VAL A 172 -6.49 -15.94 5.99
C VAL A 172 -6.45 -16.95 7.14
N GLU A 173 -7.54 -17.07 7.92
CA GLU A 173 -7.65 -18.04 9.03
C GLU A 173 -7.55 -19.48 8.51
N GLN A 174 -8.21 -19.78 7.39
CA GLN A 174 -8.13 -21.09 6.77
C GLN A 174 -6.72 -21.38 6.24
N ALA A 175 -6.04 -20.38 5.65
CA ALA A 175 -4.66 -20.49 5.22
C ALA A 175 -3.71 -20.73 6.42
N ALA A 176 -3.96 -20.07 7.56
CA ALA A 176 -3.21 -20.29 8.80
C ALA A 176 -3.41 -21.70 9.37
N VAL A 177 -4.60 -22.26 9.26
CA VAL A 177 -4.84 -23.67 9.65
C VAL A 177 -4.04 -24.63 8.76
N VAL A 178 -4.04 -24.41 7.44
CA VAL A 178 -3.24 -25.21 6.50
C VAL A 178 -1.76 -25.09 6.80
N ALA A 179 -1.26 -23.89 7.00
CA ALA A 179 0.14 -23.60 7.32
C ALA A 179 0.61 -24.38 8.58
N ARG A 180 -0.16 -24.28 9.65
CA ARG A 180 0.11 -25.02 10.91
C ARG A 180 0.08 -26.55 10.71
N LYS A 181 -0.89 -27.07 9.95
CA LYS A 181 -0.99 -28.50 9.66
C LYS A 181 0.26 -29.05 8.98
N HIS A 182 0.88 -28.27 8.10
CA HIS A 182 2.07 -28.66 7.34
C HIS A 182 3.38 -28.18 7.96
N GLY A 183 3.34 -27.45 9.07
CA GLY A 183 4.54 -26.94 9.74
C GLY A 183 5.33 -25.90 8.92
N VAL A 184 4.66 -25.17 8.03
CA VAL A 184 5.26 -24.09 7.23
C VAL A 184 4.69 -22.74 7.66
N PRO A 185 5.47 -21.63 7.62
CA PRO A 185 4.98 -20.31 8.00
C PRO A 185 3.99 -19.75 6.97
N LEU A 186 3.06 -18.91 7.47
CA LEU A 186 2.16 -18.09 6.66
C LEU A 186 2.66 -16.64 6.63
N ILE A 187 2.96 -16.14 5.44
CA ILE A 187 3.27 -14.74 5.15
C ILE A 187 2.02 -14.09 4.56
N VAL A 188 1.53 -13.01 5.15
CA VAL A 188 0.40 -12.24 4.62
C VAL A 188 0.89 -10.89 4.10
N ASP A 189 0.74 -10.63 2.80
CA ASP A 189 0.89 -9.30 2.23
C ASP A 189 -0.44 -8.55 2.37
N ALA A 190 -0.49 -7.61 3.31
CA ALA A 190 -1.59 -6.72 3.62
C ALA A 190 -1.23 -5.25 3.33
N ALA A 191 -0.41 -5.00 2.30
CA ALA A 191 0.21 -3.71 2.03
C ALA A 191 -0.77 -2.52 1.95
N ALA A 192 -2.04 -2.75 1.56
CA ALA A 192 -3.05 -1.70 1.40
C ALA A 192 -4.16 -1.74 2.44
N GLU A 193 -4.09 -2.71 3.37
CA GLU A 193 -5.14 -2.94 4.35
C GLU A 193 -5.05 -1.91 5.51
N GLU A 194 -6.21 -1.66 6.12
CA GLU A 194 -6.36 -0.64 7.16
C GLU A 194 -6.33 -1.22 8.58
N ASP A 195 -6.62 -2.51 8.74
CA ASP A 195 -6.50 -3.18 10.03
C ASP A 195 -5.09 -3.74 10.20
N LEU A 196 -4.35 -3.19 11.16
CA LEU A 196 -2.96 -3.54 11.41
C LEU A 196 -2.78 -4.73 12.36
N GLN A 197 -3.86 -5.32 12.88
CA GLN A 197 -3.80 -6.35 13.93
C GLN A 197 -4.44 -7.68 13.50
N CYS A 198 -5.53 -7.65 12.74
CA CYS A 198 -6.37 -8.82 12.49
C CYS A 198 -5.63 -9.99 11.85
N TYR A 199 -4.74 -9.75 10.90
CA TYR A 199 -4.07 -10.85 10.17
C TYR A 199 -3.10 -11.62 11.05
N TYR A 200 -2.41 -10.95 11.99
CA TYR A 200 -1.62 -11.63 13.01
C TYR A 200 -2.51 -12.44 13.97
N GLN A 201 -3.63 -11.86 14.40
CA GLN A 201 -4.60 -12.54 15.25
C GLN A 201 -5.23 -13.75 14.55
N TYR A 202 -5.42 -13.72 13.23
CA TYR A 202 -5.87 -14.85 12.42
C TYR A 202 -4.83 -15.98 12.31
N GLY A 203 -3.61 -15.72 12.74
CA GLY A 203 -2.55 -16.73 12.84
C GLY A 203 -1.51 -16.66 11.73
N ALA A 204 -1.36 -15.52 11.06
CA ALA A 204 -0.21 -15.27 10.20
C ALA A 204 1.08 -15.22 11.03
N ASP A 205 2.16 -15.77 10.50
CA ASP A 205 3.47 -15.75 11.14
C ASP A 205 4.24 -14.46 10.84
N LEU A 206 4.05 -13.92 9.63
CA LEU A 206 4.52 -12.61 9.19
C LEU A 206 3.40 -11.87 8.47
N VAL A 207 3.26 -10.58 8.76
CA VAL A 207 2.32 -9.66 8.07
C VAL A 207 3.10 -8.46 7.55
N ILE A 208 2.83 -8.06 6.31
CA ILE A 208 3.55 -6.99 5.62
C ILE A 208 2.58 -5.85 5.31
N TYR A 209 2.91 -4.63 5.73
CA TYR A 209 2.15 -3.41 5.42
C TYR A 209 3.01 -2.39 4.68
N SER A 210 2.37 -1.56 3.86
CA SER A 210 3.02 -0.37 3.28
C SER A 210 2.88 0.81 4.21
N GLY A 211 4.00 1.39 4.62
CA GLY A 211 4.01 2.55 5.50
C GLY A 211 3.38 3.80 4.87
N ALA A 212 3.49 3.96 3.55
CA ALA A 212 2.95 5.12 2.84
C ALA A 212 1.47 4.99 2.43
N LYS A 213 0.84 3.81 2.60
CA LYS A 213 -0.57 3.62 2.21
C LYS A 213 -1.52 4.01 3.34
N ALA A 214 -2.12 3.03 4.02
CA ALA A 214 -3.10 3.29 5.08
C ALA A 214 -2.53 4.09 6.24
N ILE A 215 -1.28 3.82 6.60
CA ILE A 215 -0.57 4.43 7.73
C ILE A 215 -0.17 5.90 7.45
N GLU A 216 -0.10 6.31 6.17
CA GLU A 216 0.27 7.67 5.74
C GLU A 216 1.65 8.15 6.27
N GLY A 217 2.56 7.20 6.45
CA GLY A 217 3.96 7.46 6.77
C GLY A 217 4.83 7.77 5.55
N PRO A 218 6.13 7.99 5.74
CA PRO A 218 7.08 8.10 4.65
C PRO A 218 7.17 6.80 3.85
N THR A 219 7.79 6.82 2.67
CA THR A 219 8.07 5.60 1.89
C THR A 219 8.82 4.60 2.76
N SER A 220 8.13 3.55 3.14
CA SER A 220 8.57 2.51 4.07
C SER A 220 7.62 1.32 4.00
N GLY A 221 7.99 0.24 4.66
CA GLY A 221 7.14 -0.91 4.92
C GLY A 221 7.32 -1.40 6.35
N LEU A 222 6.34 -2.12 6.83
CA LEU A 222 6.38 -2.81 8.12
C LEU A 222 6.30 -4.30 7.86
N VAL A 223 7.18 -5.07 8.50
CA VAL A 223 7.04 -6.51 8.66
C VAL A 223 6.88 -6.79 10.14
N MET A 224 5.79 -7.44 10.52
CA MET A 224 5.49 -7.75 11.92
C MET A 224 5.02 -9.20 12.05
N GLY A 225 5.12 -9.77 13.24
CA GLY A 225 4.65 -11.11 13.46
C GLY A 225 5.34 -11.82 14.61
N ARG A 226 5.59 -13.12 14.44
CA ARG A 226 6.29 -13.93 15.45
C ARG A 226 7.77 -13.59 15.49
N LYS A 227 8.30 -13.47 16.70
CA LYS A 227 9.66 -13.03 16.97
C LYS A 227 10.71 -13.77 16.13
N GLN A 228 10.65 -15.10 16.08
CA GLN A 228 11.63 -15.90 15.34
C GLN A 228 11.71 -15.50 13.87
N TYR A 229 10.56 -15.32 13.20
CA TYR A 229 10.54 -14.97 11.77
C TYR A 229 10.97 -13.51 11.54
N VAL A 230 10.56 -12.59 12.41
CA VAL A 230 10.99 -11.19 12.34
C VAL A 230 12.51 -11.06 12.57
N GLU A 231 13.10 -11.84 13.48
CA GLU A 231 14.54 -11.88 13.66
C GLU A 231 15.25 -12.35 12.39
N TRP A 232 14.73 -13.36 11.69
CA TRP A 232 15.27 -13.80 10.40
C TRP A 232 15.13 -12.71 9.32
N VAL A 233 14.07 -11.91 9.34
CA VAL A 233 13.92 -10.73 8.45
C VAL A 233 14.97 -9.67 8.79
N LYS A 234 15.20 -9.35 10.07
CA LYS A 234 16.23 -8.41 10.50
C LYS A 234 17.64 -8.83 10.06
N ARG A 235 17.93 -10.13 10.07
CA ARG A 235 19.21 -10.71 9.58
C ARG A 235 19.45 -10.40 8.11
N GLN A 236 18.41 -10.24 7.29
CA GLN A 236 18.57 -9.92 5.87
C GLN A 236 19.27 -8.56 5.63
N SER A 237 19.42 -7.72 6.64
CA SER A 237 20.27 -6.52 6.57
C SER A 237 21.73 -6.81 6.24
N MET A 238 22.20 -8.05 6.46
CA MET A 238 23.53 -8.57 6.09
C MET A 238 23.50 -9.43 4.82
N GLY A 239 22.30 -9.76 4.29
CA GLY A 239 22.08 -10.46 3.03
C GLY A 239 21.43 -9.55 2.00
N ILE A 240 20.37 -10.03 1.33
CA ILE A 240 19.69 -9.29 0.25
C ILE A 240 19.08 -7.95 0.70
N GLY A 241 18.67 -7.85 1.96
CA GLY A 241 18.12 -6.63 2.55
C GLY A 241 19.13 -5.47 2.57
N ARG A 242 20.43 -5.75 2.41
CA ARG A 242 21.45 -4.69 2.27
C ARG A 242 21.21 -3.80 1.06
N ALA A 243 20.68 -4.35 -0.04
CA ALA A 243 20.29 -3.61 -1.22
C ALA A 243 18.95 -2.84 -1.05
N MET A 244 18.18 -3.20 -0.02
CA MET A 244 16.84 -2.66 0.29
C MET A 244 16.84 -1.89 1.63
N LYS A 245 17.94 -1.23 1.96
CA LYS A 245 18.17 -0.55 3.23
C LYS A 245 17.14 0.58 3.46
N VAL A 246 16.61 0.67 4.67
CA VAL A 246 15.83 1.82 5.15
C VAL A 246 16.73 2.73 6.00
N GLY A 247 16.55 4.04 5.90
CA GLY A 247 17.25 5.02 6.70
C GLY A 247 16.63 5.22 8.09
N LYS A 248 17.41 5.78 9.00
CA LYS A 248 16.98 6.12 10.36
C LYS A 248 15.75 7.04 10.39
N GLU A 249 15.67 7.96 9.45
CA GLU A 249 14.56 8.88 9.24
C GLU A 249 13.27 8.16 8.82
N GLY A 250 13.39 7.14 7.97
CA GLY A 250 12.26 6.31 7.56
C GLY A 250 11.76 5.41 8.68
N ILE A 251 12.66 4.87 9.51
CA ILE A 251 12.32 4.06 10.67
C ILE A 251 11.53 4.89 11.68
N LEU A 252 12.05 6.05 12.07
CA LEU A 252 11.40 6.93 13.03
C LEU A 252 10.08 7.49 12.48
N GLY A 253 10.07 7.95 11.23
CA GLY A 253 8.86 8.49 10.60
C GLY A 253 7.73 7.47 10.49
N LEU A 254 8.04 6.20 10.15
CA LEU A 254 7.01 5.15 10.15
C LEU A 254 6.52 4.82 11.57
N THR A 255 7.41 4.79 12.55
CA THR A 255 7.04 4.54 13.95
C THR A 255 6.04 5.59 14.44
N GLN A 256 6.32 6.87 14.19
CA GLN A 256 5.42 7.97 14.53
C GLN A 256 4.09 7.88 13.76
N ALA A 257 4.14 7.52 12.47
CA ALA A 257 2.93 7.39 11.66
C ALA A 257 2.01 6.26 12.16
N ILE A 258 2.58 5.13 12.62
CA ILE A 258 1.81 4.04 13.24
C ILE A 258 1.15 4.49 14.54
N GLU A 259 1.88 5.21 15.38
CA GLU A 259 1.34 5.76 16.62
C GLU A 259 0.15 6.69 16.34
N ASN A 260 0.32 7.63 15.41
CA ASN A 260 -0.76 8.53 14.97
C ASN A 260 -1.95 7.75 14.41
N TYR A 261 -1.71 6.72 13.59
CA TYR A 261 -2.75 5.92 12.98
C TYR A 261 -3.64 5.20 14.00
N LEU A 262 -3.06 4.83 15.15
CA LEU A 262 -3.77 4.12 16.22
C LEU A 262 -4.54 5.06 17.16
N VAL A 263 -4.06 6.30 17.34
CA VAL A 263 -4.65 7.25 18.31
C VAL A 263 -5.53 8.31 17.66
N ASN A 264 -5.28 8.68 16.41
CA ASN A 264 -6.05 9.71 15.72
C ASN A 264 -7.41 9.18 15.27
N GLU A 265 -8.44 9.96 15.51
CA GLU A 265 -9.76 9.69 14.93
C GLU A 265 -9.68 9.76 13.39
N LYS A 266 -10.18 8.71 12.75
CA LYS A 266 -10.29 8.70 11.29
C LYS A 266 -11.37 9.69 10.87
N VAL A 267 -11.09 10.48 9.82
CA VAL A 267 -12.10 11.35 9.21
C VAL A 267 -13.27 10.48 8.76
N SER A 268 -14.44 10.71 9.34
CA SER A 268 -15.65 9.96 9.01
C SER A 268 -16.20 10.32 7.62
N GLY A 269 -16.98 9.41 7.03
CA GLY A 269 -17.69 9.71 5.79
C GLY A 269 -18.61 10.93 5.91
N ALA A 270 -19.23 11.16 7.07
CA ALA A 270 -20.03 12.35 7.33
C ALA A 270 -19.21 13.65 7.24
N GLN A 271 -18.02 13.68 7.83
CA GLN A 271 -17.08 14.82 7.73
C GLN A 271 -16.59 15.02 6.28
N MET A 272 -16.40 13.93 5.53
CA MET A 272 -16.07 14.02 4.10
C MET A 272 -17.23 14.64 3.31
N VAL A 273 -18.48 14.28 3.60
CA VAL A 273 -19.69 14.86 2.98
C VAL A 273 -19.79 16.36 3.30
N GLU A 274 -19.59 16.76 4.54
CA GLU A 274 -19.58 18.17 4.93
C GLU A 274 -18.54 18.96 4.12
N LYS A 275 -17.31 18.44 4.04
CA LYS A 275 -16.19 19.04 3.29
C LYS A 275 -16.48 19.21 1.80
N MET A 276 -17.14 18.23 1.16
CA MET A 276 -17.38 18.25 -0.30
C MET A 276 -18.69 18.95 -0.71
N THR A 277 -19.62 19.20 0.21
CA THR A 277 -20.94 19.78 -0.11
C THR A 277 -20.84 21.13 -0.85
N PRO A 278 -20.00 22.11 -0.45
CA PRO A 278 -19.84 23.36 -1.20
C PRO A 278 -19.32 23.12 -2.63
N PHE A 279 -18.39 22.19 -2.79
CA PHE A 279 -17.84 21.83 -4.11
C PHE A 279 -18.89 21.20 -5.02
N ILE A 280 -19.71 20.27 -4.51
CA ILE A 280 -20.83 19.66 -5.23
C ILE A 280 -21.82 20.74 -5.69
N ASN A 281 -22.19 21.67 -4.80
CA ASN A 281 -23.10 22.76 -5.13
C ASN A 281 -22.53 23.65 -6.26
N SER A 282 -21.24 23.97 -6.20
CA SER A 282 -20.58 24.75 -7.25
C SER A 282 -20.58 24.01 -8.59
N LEU A 283 -20.23 22.71 -8.59
CA LEU A 283 -20.24 21.90 -9.82
C LEU A 283 -21.63 21.81 -10.44
N ASN A 284 -22.68 21.63 -9.63
CA ASN A 284 -24.05 21.53 -10.10
C ASN A 284 -24.63 22.87 -10.66
N SER A 285 -23.91 23.99 -10.50
CA SER A 285 -24.24 25.24 -11.16
C SER A 285 -23.73 25.33 -12.60
N LEU A 286 -22.84 24.42 -13.02
CA LEU A 286 -22.29 24.39 -14.37
C LEU A 286 -23.18 23.61 -15.32
N ASN A 287 -23.39 24.15 -16.52
CA ASN A 287 -24.18 23.48 -17.54
C ASN A 287 -23.52 22.21 -18.03
N GLY A 288 -24.25 21.11 -18.10
CA GLY A 288 -23.75 19.81 -18.53
C GLY A 288 -23.00 19.04 -17.43
N ILE A 289 -23.02 19.49 -16.18
CA ILE A 289 -22.41 18.75 -15.04
C ILE A 289 -23.50 18.42 -14.02
N THR A 290 -23.46 17.18 -13.55
CA THR A 290 -24.22 16.72 -12.38
C THR A 290 -23.26 16.04 -11.41
N SER A 291 -23.29 16.42 -10.14
CA SER A 291 -22.47 15.81 -9.12
C SER A 291 -23.26 15.42 -7.88
N ARG A 292 -22.81 14.35 -7.23
CA ARG A 292 -23.44 13.78 -6.04
C ARG A 292 -22.44 13.09 -5.13
N VAL A 293 -22.84 12.81 -3.90
CA VAL A 293 -22.10 11.97 -2.99
C VAL A 293 -22.30 10.50 -3.37
N VAL A 294 -21.19 9.75 -3.41
CA VAL A 294 -21.20 8.28 -3.51
C VAL A 294 -20.33 7.68 -2.43
N TRP A 295 -20.68 6.47 -2.00
CA TRP A 295 -19.98 5.73 -0.97
C TRP A 295 -19.08 4.64 -1.54
N ASP A 296 -18.07 4.25 -0.79
CA ASP A 296 -17.14 3.21 -1.20
C ASP A 296 -17.85 1.87 -1.41
N ALA A 297 -17.66 1.28 -2.59
CA ALA A 297 -18.32 0.01 -2.97
C ALA A 297 -17.90 -1.19 -2.12
N ALA A 298 -16.77 -1.10 -1.40
CA ALA A 298 -16.31 -2.13 -0.47
C ALA A 298 -16.86 -1.97 0.96
N GLY A 299 -17.82 -1.04 1.17
CA GLY A 299 -18.50 -0.83 2.45
C GLY A 299 -17.67 -0.08 3.50
N ARG A 300 -16.54 0.54 3.11
CA ARG A 300 -15.75 1.40 4.01
C ARG A 300 -16.45 2.74 4.20
N ASP A 301 -16.25 3.40 5.34
CA ASP A 301 -16.80 4.74 5.62
C ASP A 301 -16.03 5.84 4.86
N ILE A 302 -16.08 5.76 3.53
CA ILE A 302 -15.44 6.70 2.60
C ILE A 302 -16.48 7.26 1.65
N ALA A 303 -16.70 8.57 1.75
CA ALA A 303 -17.53 9.31 0.82
C ALA A 303 -16.68 10.01 -0.24
N ARG A 304 -17.16 10.04 -1.49
CA ARG A 304 -16.52 10.69 -2.64
C ARG A 304 -17.54 11.54 -3.38
N THR A 305 -17.05 12.53 -4.14
CA THR A 305 -17.87 13.22 -5.12
C THR A 305 -17.80 12.48 -6.45
N GLU A 306 -18.91 11.95 -6.93
CA GLU A 306 -19.08 11.49 -8.31
C GLU A 306 -19.49 12.67 -9.17
N ILE A 307 -18.81 12.88 -10.29
CA ILE A 307 -19.09 13.93 -11.27
C ILE A 307 -19.47 13.24 -12.57
N HIS A 308 -20.64 13.54 -13.07
CA HIS A 308 -21.14 13.11 -14.37
C HIS A 308 -21.08 14.28 -15.37
N PHE A 309 -20.44 14.08 -16.49
CA PHE A 309 -20.31 15.02 -17.60
C PHE A 309 -21.29 14.62 -18.72
N ASP A 310 -22.22 15.52 -19.06
CA ASP A 310 -23.04 15.37 -20.26
C ASP A 310 -22.21 15.79 -21.48
N GLU A 311 -21.56 14.84 -22.11
CA GLU A 311 -20.64 15.06 -23.23
C GLU A 311 -21.29 15.74 -24.42
N ALA A 312 -22.63 15.55 -24.61
CA ALA A 312 -23.39 16.22 -25.66
C ALA A 312 -23.59 17.71 -25.40
N VAL A 313 -23.71 18.09 -24.13
CA VAL A 313 -23.87 19.49 -23.71
C VAL A 313 -22.52 20.22 -23.66
N ILE A 314 -21.49 19.57 -23.13
CA ILE A 314 -20.18 20.19 -22.93
C ILE A 314 -19.30 20.18 -24.19
N GLY A 315 -19.61 19.35 -25.19
CA GLY A 315 -18.90 19.29 -26.47
C GLY A 315 -17.52 18.60 -26.42
N HIS A 316 -17.17 17.95 -25.31
CA HIS A 316 -15.94 17.21 -25.09
C HIS A 316 -16.22 15.86 -24.43
N THR A 317 -15.42 14.85 -24.73
CA THR A 317 -15.47 13.60 -23.98
C THR A 317 -14.88 13.78 -22.57
N THR A 318 -15.37 13.03 -21.62
CA THR A 318 -14.83 13.01 -20.25
C THR A 318 -13.35 12.64 -20.22
N GLY A 319 -12.93 11.74 -21.14
CA GLY A 319 -11.52 11.38 -21.30
C GLY A 319 -10.65 12.58 -21.71
N GLU A 320 -11.11 13.43 -22.62
CA GLU A 320 -10.41 14.65 -23.04
C GLU A 320 -10.32 15.65 -21.90
N LEU A 321 -11.39 15.87 -21.14
CA LEU A 321 -11.38 16.74 -19.96
C LEU A 321 -10.42 16.25 -18.88
N VAL A 322 -10.45 14.96 -18.55
CA VAL A 322 -9.52 14.35 -17.59
C VAL A 322 -8.08 14.52 -18.06
N GLN A 323 -7.82 14.35 -19.35
CA GLN A 323 -6.47 14.53 -19.90
C GLN A 323 -6.05 16.00 -19.88
N ALA A 324 -6.92 16.94 -20.22
CA ALA A 324 -6.66 18.37 -20.17
C ALA A 324 -6.32 18.80 -18.72
N LEU A 325 -7.09 18.34 -17.72
CA LEU A 325 -6.83 18.63 -16.32
C LEU A 325 -5.49 18.04 -15.82
N LYS A 326 -5.09 16.86 -16.28
CA LYS A 326 -3.76 16.27 -15.97
C LYS A 326 -2.61 17.04 -16.62
N THR A 327 -2.83 17.63 -17.78
CA THR A 327 -1.77 18.34 -18.53
C THR A 327 -1.73 19.84 -18.28
N GLY A 328 -2.69 20.38 -17.56
CA GLY A 328 -2.77 21.81 -17.17
C GLY A 328 -1.59 22.31 -16.35
N VAL A 329 -1.57 23.60 -16.03
CA VAL A 329 -0.55 24.24 -15.17
C VAL A 329 -0.49 23.57 -13.81
N ILE A 330 -1.65 23.29 -13.21
CA ILE A 330 -1.82 22.42 -12.05
C ILE A 330 -2.36 21.10 -12.57
N ALA A 331 -1.63 20.02 -12.35
CA ALA A 331 -2.06 18.70 -12.78
C ALA A 331 -3.10 18.12 -11.78
N ILE A 332 -4.33 17.87 -12.24
CA ILE A 332 -5.41 17.36 -11.41
C ILE A 332 -5.67 15.90 -11.77
N TYR A 333 -5.63 15.02 -10.78
CA TYR A 333 -5.84 13.59 -10.96
C TYR A 333 -7.13 13.13 -10.29
N PHE A 334 -8.05 12.57 -11.08
CA PHE A 334 -9.31 11.97 -10.63
C PHE A 334 -9.24 10.44 -10.60
N ARG A 335 -10.21 9.82 -9.94
CA ARG A 335 -10.52 8.39 -10.11
C ARG A 335 -11.33 8.24 -11.41
N GLY A 336 -10.64 7.95 -12.50
CA GLY A 336 -11.21 7.94 -13.84
C GLY A 336 -11.61 6.56 -14.38
N TYR A 337 -11.93 5.58 -13.53
CA TYR A 337 -12.25 4.20 -13.95
C TYR A 337 -13.49 4.10 -14.85
N LYS A 338 -14.40 5.08 -14.76
CA LYS A 338 -15.64 5.18 -15.55
C LYS A 338 -15.63 6.39 -16.49
N ALA A 339 -14.46 6.91 -16.84
CA ALA A 339 -14.38 8.07 -17.73
C ALA A 339 -14.99 7.81 -19.12
N ASN A 340 -14.97 6.55 -19.59
CA ASN A 340 -15.67 6.11 -20.78
C ASN A 340 -17.22 6.09 -20.65
N GLU A 341 -17.74 6.23 -19.45
CA GLU A 341 -19.17 6.33 -19.15
C GLU A 341 -19.58 7.76 -18.81
N GLY A 342 -18.71 8.75 -19.02
CA GLY A 342 -18.97 10.14 -18.66
C GLY A 342 -18.78 10.47 -17.17
N ILE A 343 -18.16 9.57 -16.40
CA ILE A 343 -18.12 9.65 -14.93
C ILE A 343 -16.67 9.67 -14.39
N VAL A 344 -16.42 10.56 -13.43
CA VAL A 344 -15.20 10.53 -12.60
C VAL A 344 -15.58 10.68 -11.12
N GLU A 345 -14.68 10.22 -10.23
CA GLU A 345 -14.84 10.43 -8.80
C GLU A 345 -13.69 11.28 -8.24
N VAL A 346 -14.01 12.13 -7.26
CA VAL A 346 -13.07 12.91 -6.45
C VAL A 346 -12.96 12.28 -5.06
N ASP A 347 -11.80 11.76 -4.72
CA ASP A 347 -11.49 11.31 -3.37
C ASP A 347 -10.99 12.51 -2.54
N VAL A 348 -11.83 12.99 -1.64
CA VAL A 348 -11.59 14.25 -0.91
C VAL A 348 -10.66 14.10 0.31
N ARG A 349 -10.21 12.89 0.63
CA ARG A 349 -9.41 12.65 1.85
C ARG A 349 -8.12 13.46 1.86
N SER A 350 -7.42 13.51 0.74
CA SER A 350 -6.13 14.21 0.59
C SER A 350 -6.24 15.56 -0.12
N VAL A 351 -7.44 16.12 -0.28
CA VAL A 351 -7.69 17.38 -0.99
C VAL A 351 -8.20 18.42 -0.01
N SER A 352 -7.56 19.59 0.07
CA SER A 352 -8.07 20.68 0.93
C SER A 352 -9.29 21.38 0.32
N PRO A 353 -10.08 22.16 1.09
CA PRO A 353 -11.17 22.97 0.57
C PRO A 353 -10.70 23.94 -0.54
N GLU A 354 -9.52 24.54 -0.40
CA GLU A 354 -8.94 25.44 -1.41
C GLU A 354 -8.59 24.68 -2.69
N GLN A 355 -8.10 23.46 -2.56
CA GLN A 355 -7.82 22.60 -3.71
C GLN A 355 -9.12 22.15 -4.40
N LEU A 356 -10.20 21.86 -3.67
CA LEU A 356 -11.52 21.60 -4.26
C LEU A 356 -12.03 22.80 -5.05
N ASN A 357 -11.86 24.02 -4.53
CA ASN A 357 -12.17 25.23 -5.27
C ASN A 357 -11.31 25.39 -6.53
N THR A 358 -10.02 25.07 -6.45
CA THR A 358 -9.12 25.08 -7.63
C THR A 358 -9.58 24.07 -8.68
N ILE A 359 -9.99 22.86 -8.29
CA ILE A 359 -10.57 21.87 -9.22
C ILE A 359 -11.81 22.45 -9.94
N TYR A 360 -12.72 23.05 -9.18
CA TYR A 360 -13.90 23.69 -9.74
C TYR A 360 -13.54 24.77 -10.77
N LEU A 361 -12.63 25.69 -10.42
CA LEU A 361 -12.19 26.76 -11.32
C LEU A 361 -11.56 26.23 -12.60
N CYS A 362 -10.72 25.18 -12.51
CA CYS A 362 -10.10 24.56 -13.68
C CYS A 362 -11.15 23.88 -14.60
N ILE A 363 -12.15 23.21 -14.02
CA ILE A 363 -13.24 22.62 -14.79
C ILE A 363 -14.03 23.73 -15.48
N ASN A 364 -14.43 24.78 -14.76
CA ASN A 364 -15.19 25.90 -15.31
C ASN A 364 -14.45 26.60 -16.46
N ALA A 365 -13.15 26.88 -16.31
CA ALA A 365 -12.32 27.49 -17.34
C ALA A 365 -12.25 26.61 -18.62
N LEU A 366 -12.08 25.29 -18.47
CA LEU A 366 -12.07 24.37 -19.61
C LEU A 366 -13.41 24.36 -20.35
N LEU A 367 -14.54 24.39 -19.62
CA LEU A 367 -15.87 24.45 -20.25
C LEU A 367 -16.14 25.79 -20.94
N ALA A 368 -15.54 26.90 -20.46
CA ALA A 368 -15.60 28.21 -21.11
C ALA A 368 -14.67 28.34 -22.33
N GLY A 369 -13.85 27.31 -22.64
CA GLY A 369 -12.87 27.33 -23.73
C GLY A 369 -11.63 28.16 -23.43
N GLU A 370 -11.39 28.51 -22.17
CA GLU A 370 -10.20 29.19 -21.70
C GLU A 370 -9.03 28.19 -21.63
N LYS A 371 -7.87 28.55 -22.20
CA LYS A 371 -6.66 27.70 -22.24
C LYS A 371 -5.74 27.94 -21.07
#